data_61a18f5d6783f543cab5c2d09aec9ecd
#
_entry.id   61a18f5d6783f543cab5c2d09aec9ecd
#
_cell.length_a   1.000
_cell.length_b   1.000
_cell.length_c   1.000
_cell.angle_alpha   90.00
_cell.angle_beta   90.00
_cell.angle_gamma   90.00
#
_symmetry.space_group_name_H-M   'P 1'
#
loop_
_entity.id
_entity.type
_entity.pdbx_description
1 polymer ?
#
loop_
_entity_poly.entity_id
_entity_poly.type
_entity_poly.pdbx_seq_one_letter_code
_entity_poly.pdbx_strand_id
1 'polypeptide(L)'
;MTTIGDTTGVGVVSRRAAIGHRAALVTPWVVLTVMVVMAVGWPVLAGEQTADFARSLLPPGSGAALGTDHSGYDLGVRTAAGLRISLLIAAACAVLATALGVLVGIGAVTMGGWFDAVVMRVVDGVNALPHLVVGVVIAAMWRGEPVAIIASIALTHWPSVARVVRAELLEATSSGWVESARLAGASRTFVAVRHLLPAVSGQVLVAMTVLLPHAVWHETTLSFLGVGLSPDAASLGTLLGQARGDILTGAWWTLVVPGVALMVTALACAAAASSLRRATSPPAGEVWR
;
A
#
# COMPACT_ATOMS: atom_id res chain seq x y z
N MET A 1 16.09 -60.70 8.19
CA MET A 1 15.61 -59.86 9.31
C MET A 1 15.64 -58.43 8.81
N THR A 2 14.56 -58.01 8.16
CA THR A 2 14.46 -56.71 7.44
C THR A 2 13.71 -55.74 8.35
N THR A 3 14.40 -54.71 8.82
CA THR A 3 13.81 -53.64 9.65
C THR A 3 12.94 -52.72 8.79
N ILE A 4 11.66 -52.68 9.10
CA ILE A 4 10.68 -51.75 8.53
C ILE A 4 10.98 -50.36 9.13
N GLY A 5 11.53 -49.46 8.32
CA GLY A 5 11.79 -48.08 8.72
C GLY A 5 10.51 -47.32 8.92
N ASP A 6 10.45 -46.57 10.00
CA ASP A 6 9.38 -45.76 10.52
C ASP A 6 9.00 -44.62 9.52
N THR A 7 7.88 -44.78 8.80
CA THR A 7 7.38 -43.81 7.80
C THR A 7 6.51 -42.71 8.43
N THR A 8 6.34 -42.71 9.77
CA THR A 8 5.44 -41.77 10.47
C THR A 8 6.02 -40.37 10.62
N GLY A 9 7.35 -40.20 10.60
CA GLY A 9 8.02 -38.92 10.78
C GLY A 9 7.88 -37.96 9.59
N VAL A 10 7.87 -38.49 8.36
CA VAL A 10 7.83 -37.65 7.13
C VAL A 10 6.48 -36.99 6.93
N GLY A 11 5.38 -37.61 7.33
CA GLY A 11 4.03 -37.06 7.19
C GLY A 11 3.73 -35.91 8.14
N VAL A 12 4.31 -35.89 9.33
CA VAL A 12 4.08 -34.85 10.35
C VAL A 12 4.85 -33.57 10.03
N VAL A 13 6.08 -33.72 9.52
CA VAL A 13 6.91 -32.56 9.09
C VAL A 13 6.29 -31.88 7.88
N SER A 14 5.77 -32.62 6.92
CA SER A 14 5.11 -32.07 5.73
C SER A 14 3.80 -31.33 6.07
N ARG A 15 2.98 -31.86 7.01
CA ARG A 15 1.75 -31.19 7.47
C ARG A 15 2.04 -29.89 8.21
N ARG A 16 3.02 -29.85 9.12
CA ARG A 16 3.41 -28.63 9.85
C ARG A 16 3.95 -27.55 8.90
N ALA A 17 4.75 -27.94 7.91
CA ALA A 17 5.25 -27.03 6.88
C ALA A 17 4.09 -26.47 6.01
N ALA A 18 3.13 -27.30 5.63
CA ALA A 18 1.95 -26.87 4.85
C ALA A 18 1.03 -25.94 5.65
N ILE A 19 0.81 -26.19 6.94
CA ILE A 19 0.01 -25.32 7.82
C ILE A 19 0.72 -23.99 8.02
N GLY A 20 2.03 -23.99 8.29
CA GLY A 20 2.83 -22.77 8.43
C GLY A 20 2.84 -21.93 7.15
N HIS A 21 2.92 -22.55 5.98
CA HIS A 21 2.86 -21.86 4.69
C HIS A 21 1.49 -21.21 4.45
N ARG A 22 0.40 -21.92 4.71
CA ARG A 22 -0.97 -21.36 4.59
C ARG A 22 -1.22 -20.22 5.57
N ALA A 23 -0.78 -20.37 6.82
CA ALA A 23 -0.86 -19.33 7.83
C ALA A 23 -0.12 -18.07 7.37
N ALA A 24 1.11 -18.20 6.86
CA ALA A 24 1.89 -17.06 6.35
C ALA A 24 1.24 -16.33 5.16
N LEU A 25 0.39 -17.02 4.38
CA LEU A 25 -0.37 -16.41 3.29
C LEU A 25 -1.64 -15.68 3.77
N VAL A 26 -2.33 -16.20 4.80
CA VAL A 26 -3.63 -15.72 5.24
C VAL A 26 -3.53 -14.66 6.35
N THR A 27 -2.59 -14.82 7.29
CA THR A 27 -2.46 -13.94 8.46
C THR A 27 -2.39 -12.44 8.10
N PRO A 28 -1.63 -11.98 7.09
CA PRO A 28 -1.56 -10.56 6.75
C PRO A 28 -2.92 -9.98 6.34
N TRP A 29 -3.71 -10.76 5.59
CA TRP A 29 -5.05 -10.34 5.15
C TRP A 29 -6.04 -10.28 6.31
N VAL A 30 -5.95 -11.21 7.26
CA VAL A 30 -6.75 -11.18 8.50
C VAL A 30 -6.41 -9.93 9.31
N VAL A 31 -5.12 -9.63 9.49
CA VAL A 31 -4.68 -8.43 10.22
C VAL A 31 -5.21 -7.16 9.53
N LEU A 32 -5.05 -7.05 8.21
CA LEU A 32 -5.57 -5.90 7.45
C LEU A 32 -7.10 -5.77 7.58
N THR A 33 -7.81 -6.89 7.49
CA THR A 33 -9.28 -6.88 7.66
C THR A 33 -9.65 -6.38 9.05
N VAL A 34 -9.00 -6.87 10.11
CA VAL A 34 -9.22 -6.40 11.48
C VAL A 34 -8.92 -4.90 11.60
N MET A 35 -7.80 -4.43 11.03
CA MET A 35 -7.45 -3.01 11.04
C MET A 35 -8.49 -2.14 10.32
N VAL A 36 -9.01 -2.59 9.17
CA VAL A 36 -10.07 -1.89 8.43
C VAL A 36 -11.37 -1.89 9.23
N VAL A 37 -11.76 -3.03 9.81
CA VAL A 37 -12.96 -3.14 10.66
C VAL A 37 -12.85 -2.22 11.88
N MET A 38 -11.70 -2.16 12.54
CA MET A 38 -11.46 -1.24 13.65
C MET A 38 -11.48 0.23 13.17
N ALA A 39 -10.86 0.54 12.05
CA ALA A 39 -10.81 1.90 11.50
C ALA A 39 -12.20 2.45 11.14
N VAL A 40 -13.12 1.60 10.74
CA VAL A 40 -14.50 2.00 10.39
C VAL A 40 -15.44 1.83 11.57
N GLY A 41 -15.39 0.69 12.25
CA GLY A 41 -16.35 0.32 13.28
C GLY A 41 -16.19 1.10 14.59
N TRP A 42 -14.96 1.26 15.07
CA TRP A 42 -14.73 1.92 16.36
C TRP A 42 -15.20 3.39 16.39
N PRO A 43 -14.86 4.25 15.40
CA PRO A 43 -15.39 5.62 15.40
C PRO A 43 -16.92 5.68 15.27
N VAL A 44 -17.53 4.75 14.53
CA VAL A 44 -19.00 4.69 14.36
C VAL A 44 -19.66 4.29 15.68
N LEU A 45 -19.11 3.31 16.38
CA LEU A 45 -19.66 2.85 17.67
C LEU A 45 -19.44 3.86 18.81
N ALA A 46 -18.34 4.60 18.78
CA ALA A 46 -18.03 5.61 19.79
C ALA A 46 -18.86 6.90 19.63
N GLY A 47 -19.46 7.12 18.45
CA GLY A 47 -20.18 8.33 18.13
C GLY A 47 -19.28 9.57 17.95
N GLU A 48 -19.92 10.72 17.76
CA GLU A 48 -19.19 11.99 17.63
C GLU A 48 -18.51 12.36 18.94
N GLN A 49 -17.21 12.57 18.88
CA GLN A 49 -16.44 13.06 20.02
C GLN A 49 -16.32 14.60 19.93
N THR A 50 -16.50 15.25 21.07
CA THR A 50 -16.24 16.68 21.23
C THR A 50 -14.96 16.88 22.02
N ALA A 51 -14.25 17.96 21.73
CA ALA A 51 -13.07 18.35 22.51
C ALA A 51 -13.48 18.63 23.98
N ASP A 52 -12.75 18.01 24.91
CA ASP A 52 -12.91 18.22 26.35
C ASP A 52 -11.55 18.48 26.97
N PHE A 53 -11.17 19.74 27.04
CA PHE A 53 -9.86 20.15 27.55
C PHE A 53 -9.67 19.81 29.04
N ALA A 54 -10.76 19.57 29.80
CA ALA A 54 -10.65 19.07 31.17
C ALA A 54 -10.08 17.63 31.23
N ARG A 55 -10.18 16.91 30.13
CA ARG A 55 -9.63 15.55 29.97
C ARG A 55 -8.33 15.54 29.15
N SER A 56 -7.68 16.70 28.98
CA SER A 56 -6.43 16.80 28.21
C SER A 56 -5.32 15.95 28.81
N LEU A 57 -4.65 15.15 27.95
CA LEU A 57 -3.47 14.33 28.29
C LEU A 57 -3.65 13.40 29.49
N LEU A 58 -4.84 12.85 29.68
CA LEU A 58 -5.06 11.82 30.71
C LEU A 58 -4.35 10.51 30.30
N PRO A 59 -3.61 9.90 31.24
CA PRO A 59 -2.88 8.67 30.95
C PRO A 59 -3.82 7.48 30.70
N PRO A 60 -3.34 6.42 30.03
CA PRO A 60 -4.10 5.20 29.80
C PRO A 60 -4.75 4.67 31.09
N GLY A 61 -6.05 4.33 31.00
CA GLY A 61 -6.84 3.87 32.13
C GLY A 61 -7.50 4.96 32.98
N SER A 62 -7.19 6.25 32.76
CA SER A 62 -7.76 7.38 33.48
C SER A 62 -8.92 8.04 32.73
N GLY A 63 -9.95 7.27 32.39
CA GLY A 63 -11.13 7.78 31.68
C GLY A 63 -11.19 7.43 30.20
N ALA A 64 -10.09 6.93 29.60
CA ALA A 64 -10.02 6.31 28.29
C ALA A 64 -9.02 5.15 28.34
N ALA A 65 -9.32 4.05 27.61
CA ALA A 65 -8.49 2.84 27.67
C ALA A 65 -7.03 3.09 27.23
N LEU A 66 -6.85 3.88 26.16
CA LEU A 66 -5.54 4.24 25.61
C LEU A 66 -5.11 5.68 25.96
N GLY A 67 -5.78 6.32 26.90
CA GLY A 67 -5.56 7.71 27.28
C GLY A 67 -6.25 8.70 26.33
N THR A 68 -5.98 9.99 26.58
CA THR A 68 -6.52 11.09 25.77
C THR A 68 -5.39 11.91 25.16
N ASP A 69 -5.71 12.65 24.09
CA ASP A 69 -4.79 13.59 23.47
C ASP A 69 -4.85 14.99 24.14
N HIS A 70 -4.11 15.96 23.59
CA HIS A 70 -4.04 17.33 24.10
C HIS A 70 -5.39 18.08 24.04
N SER A 71 -6.33 17.64 23.18
CA SER A 71 -7.69 18.20 23.09
C SER A 71 -8.71 17.42 23.93
N GLY A 72 -8.28 16.35 24.63
CA GLY A 72 -9.12 15.53 25.48
C GLY A 72 -9.95 14.47 24.75
N TYR A 73 -9.70 14.23 23.47
CA TYR A 73 -10.31 13.13 22.71
C TYR A 73 -9.78 11.77 23.18
N ASP A 74 -10.64 10.73 23.12
CA ASP A 74 -10.18 9.34 23.31
C ASP A 74 -9.21 8.98 22.19
N LEU A 75 -7.96 8.67 22.59
CA LEU A 75 -6.88 8.41 21.65
C LEU A 75 -7.10 7.16 20.82
N GLY A 76 -7.77 6.14 21.35
CA GLY A 76 -8.11 4.91 20.62
C GLY A 76 -9.06 5.20 19.47
N VAL A 77 -10.15 5.91 19.75
CA VAL A 77 -11.14 6.31 18.74
C VAL A 77 -10.49 7.20 17.67
N ARG A 78 -9.68 8.17 18.12
CA ARG A 78 -9.01 9.09 17.22
C ARG A 78 -7.96 8.40 16.35
N THR A 79 -7.22 7.43 16.90
CA THR A 79 -6.28 6.59 16.14
C THR A 79 -7.02 5.73 15.11
N ALA A 80 -8.17 5.15 15.46
CA ALA A 80 -8.99 4.38 14.51
C ALA A 80 -9.53 5.27 13.38
N ALA A 81 -10.02 6.47 13.69
CA ALA A 81 -10.44 7.45 12.69
C ALA A 81 -9.27 7.88 11.78
N GLY A 82 -8.09 8.12 12.38
CA GLY A 82 -6.86 8.44 11.66
C GLY A 82 -6.42 7.32 10.71
N LEU A 83 -6.48 6.09 11.18
CA LEU A 83 -6.19 4.92 10.36
C LEU A 83 -7.12 4.82 9.14
N ARG A 84 -8.42 5.11 9.32
CA ARG A 84 -9.38 5.13 8.21
C ARG A 84 -8.96 6.13 7.14
N ILE A 85 -8.62 7.36 7.52
CA ILE A 85 -8.22 8.41 6.57
C ILE A 85 -6.91 8.04 5.87
N SER A 86 -5.88 7.60 6.62
CA SER A 86 -4.60 7.18 6.05
C SER A 86 -4.76 6.01 5.06
N LEU A 87 -5.59 5.00 5.37
CA LEU A 87 -5.86 3.88 4.47
C LEU A 87 -6.62 4.31 3.21
N LEU A 88 -7.61 5.21 3.32
CA LEU A 88 -8.36 5.71 2.16
C LEU A 88 -7.45 6.50 1.21
N ILE A 89 -6.60 7.36 1.74
CA ILE A 89 -5.63 8.11 0.94
C ILE A 89 -4.64 7.16 0.27
N ALA A 90 -4.08 6.22 1.03
CA ALA A 90 -3.14 5.23 0.49
C ALA A 90 -3.77 4.38 -0.62
N ALA A 91 -5.02 3.95 -0.45
CA ALA A 91 -5.75 3.21 -1.48
C ALA A 91 -5.97 4.06 -2.74
N ALA A 92 -6.39 5.32 -2.59
CA ALA A 92 -6.55 6.25 -3.71
C ALA A 92 -5.23 6.48 -4.46
N CYS A 93 -4.12 6.69 -3.73
CA CYS A 93 -2.78 6.82 -4.30
C CYS A 93 -2.38 5.56 -5.09
N ALA A 94 -2.56 4.37 -4.49
CA ALA A 94 -2.20 3.11 -5.10
C ALA A 94 -3.00 2.86 -6.40
N VAL A 95 -4.31 3.12 -6.39
CA VAL A 95 -5.17 2.99 -7.57
C VAL A 95 -4.74 3.96 -8.67
N LEU A 96 -4.57 5.25 -8.36
CA LEU A 96 -4.22 6.26 -9.36
C LEU A 96 -2.83 6.06 -9.94
N ALA A 97 -1.80 5.81 -9.09
CA ALA A 97 -0.45 5.53 -9.57
C ALA A 97 -0.40 4.26 -10.44
N THR A 98 -1.15 3.22 -10.04
CA THR A 98 -1.23 1.98 -10.82
C THR A 98 -1.95 2.20 -12.13
N ALA A 99 -3.08 2.90 -12.15
CA ALA A 99 -3.81 3.20 -13.38
C ALA A 99 -2.95 3.99 -14.37
N LEU A 100 -2.27 5.05 -13.91
CA LEU A 100 -1.34 5.84 -14.74
C LEU A 100 -0.18 4.96 -15.26
N GLY A 101 0.44 4.17 -14.38
CA GLY A 101 1.53 3.27 -14.76
C GLY A 101 1.12 2.22 -15.79
N VAL A 102 -0.06 1.61 -15.64
CA VAL A 102 -0.62 0.66 -16.58
C VAL A 102 -0.88 1.31 -17.94
N LEU A 103 -1.53 2.48 -17.98
CA LEU A 103 -1.82 3.21 -19.20
C LEU A 103 -0.53 3.56 -19.96
N VAL A 104 0.46 4.09 -19.23
CA VAL A 104 1.74 4.46 -19.83
C VAL A 104 2.54 3.23 -20.27
N GLY A 105 2.59 2.16 -19.47
CA GLY A 105 3.29 0.93 -19.81
C GLY A 105 2.70 0.23 -21.03
N ILE A 106 1.37 0.13 -21.13
CA ILE A 106 0.68 -0.41 -22.32
C ILE A 106 0.92 0.49 -23.53
N GLY A 107 0.83 1.82 -23.36
CA GLY A 107 1.09 2.79 -24.42
C GLY A 107 2.51 2.65 -24.99
N ALA A 108 3.50 2.53 -24.11
CA ALA A 108 4.91 2.36 -24.50
C ALA A 108 5.11 1.12 -25.37
N VAL A 109 4.56 -0.04 -24.98
CA VAL A 109 4.72 -1.31 -25.72
C VAL A 109 3.90 -1.33 -27.00
N THR A 110 2.67 -0.79 -27.01
CA THR A 110 1.80 -0.81 -28.19
C THR A 110 2.24 0.15 -29.27
N MET A 111 2.75 1.34 -28.91
CA MET A 111 3.27 2.32 -29.86
C MET A 111 4.71 2.01 -30.29
N GLY A 112 5.53 1.51 -29.35
CA GLY A 112 6.90 1.04 -29.59
C GLY A 112 7.87 2.11 -30.12
N GLY A 113 9.03 1.66 -30.59
CA GLY A 113 9.99 2.52 -31.28
C GLY A 113 10.45 3.75 -30.48
N TRP A 114 10.47 4.93 -31.12
CA TRP A 114 10.88 6.18 -30.49
C TRP A 114 9.98 6.60 -29.33
N PHE A 115 8.66 6.29 -29.41
CA PHE A 115 7.71 6.63 -28.36
C PHE A 115 8.06 5.91 -27.05
N ASP A 116 8.30 4.61 -27.11
CA ASP A 116 8.74 3.80 -25.98
C ASP A 116 10.04 4.36 -25.39
N ALA A 117 11.01 4.70 -26.25
CA ALA A 117 12.28 5.29 -25.81
C ALA A 117 12.09 6.62 -25.06
N VAL A 118 11.25 7.51 -25.55
CA VAL A 118 10.94 8.80 -24.90
C VAL A 118 10.22 8.58 -23.58
N VAL A 119 9.18 7.73 -23.55
CA VAL A 119 8.44 7.42 -22.33
C VAL A 119 9.37 6.86 -21.26
N MET A 120 10.27 5.93 -21.61
CA MET A 120 11.21 5.38 -20.65
C MET A 120 12.23 6.41 -20.14
N ARG A 121 12.64 7.40 -20.97
CA ARG A 121 13.47 8.53 -20.49
C ARG A 121 12.74 9.40 -19.47
N VAL A 122 11.43 9.65 -19.67
CA VAL A 122 10.61 10.36 -18.69
C VAL A 122 10.50 9.54 -17.40
N VAL A 123 10.24 8.24 -17.50
CA VAL A 123 10.21 7.29 -16.37
C VAL A 123 11.54 7.33 -15.60
N ASP A 124 12.67 7.29 -16.30
CA ASP A 124 14.01 7.36 -15.67
C ASP A 124 14.22 8.69 -14.98
N GLY A 125 13.85 9.81 -15.63
CA GLY A 125 13.96 11.15 -15.08
C GLY A 125 13.15 11.34 -13.80
N VAL A 126 11.89 10.88 -13.78
CA VAL A 126 11.04 10.97 -12.57
C VAL A 126 11.58 10.07 -11.45
N ASN A 127 12.04 8.86 -11.77
CA ASN A 127 12.61 7.96 -10.77
C ASN A 127 13.97 8.41 -10.22
N ALA A 128 14.68 9.30 -10.93
CA ALA A 128 15.93 9.89 -10.45
C ALA A 128 15.70 10.99 -9.39
N LEU A 129 14.49 11.52 -9.30
CA LEU A 129 14.15 12.53 -8.30
C LEU A 129 13.91 11.88 -6.92
N PRO A 130 14.34 12.52 -5.82
CA PRO A 130 13.99 12.06 -4.48
C PRO A 130 12.48 12.20 -4.27
N HIS A 131 11.73 11.10 -4.32
CA HIS A 131 10.26 11.07 -4.29
C HIS A 131 9.66 11.88 -3.13
N LEU A 132 10.27 11.76 -1.93
CA LEU A 132 9.82 12.50 -0.75
C LEU A 132 9.96 14.01 -0.94
N VAL A 133 11.07 14.47 -1.53
CA VAL A 133 11.31 15.90 -1.76
C VAL A 133 10.29 16.47 -2.75
N VAL A 134 10.06 15.77 -3.86
CA VAL A 134 9.02 16.15 -4.83
C VAL A 134 7.65 16.15 -4.19
N GLY A 135 7.36 15.12 -3.37
CA GLY A 135 6.12 15.01 -2.62
C GLY A 135 5.89 16.20 -1.68
N VAL A 136 6.93 16.60 -0.93
CA VAL A 136 6.87 17.78 -0.04
C VAL A 136 6.58 19.06 -0.83
N VAL A 137 7.25 19.26 -1.97
CA VAL A 137 7.05 20.46 -2.81
C VAL A 137 5.61 20.51 -3.32
N ILE A 138 5.08 19.42 -3.87
CA ILE A 138 3.71 19.37 -4.40
C ILE A 138 2.70 19.56 -3.26
N ALA A 139 2.84 18.85 -2.14
CA ALA A 139 1.93 18.94 -1.01
C ALA A 139 1.95 20.34 -0.38
N ALA A 140 3.11 21.02 -0.34
CA ALA A 140 3.22 22.36 0.21
C ALA A 140 2.51 23.44 -0.64
N MET A 141 2.29 23.21 -1.94
CA MET A 141 1.55 24.15 -2.82
C MET A 141 0.05 24.19 -2.47
N TRP A 142 -0.52 23.12 -1.95
CA TRP A 142 -1.93 23.02 -1.54
C TRP A 142 -2.03 22.35 -0.17
N ARG A 143 -1.46 23.02 0.84
CA ARG A 143 -1.40 22.48 2.21
C ARG A 143 -2.80 22.20 2.78
N GLY A 144 -2.93 21.04 3.42
CA GLY A 144 -4.17 20.62 4.06
C GLY A 144 -5.13 19.87 3.15
N GLU A 145 -4.91 19.89 1.83
CA GLU A 145 -5.81 19.27 0.87
C GLU A 145 -5.42 17.80 0.63
N PRO A 146 -6.32 16.83 0.85
CA PRO A 146 -6.05 15.41 0.59
C PRO A 146 -5.65 15.15 -0.87
N VAL A 147 -6.21 15.92 -1.81
CA VAL A 147 -5.93 15.80 -3.24
C VAL A 147 -4.46 16.09 -3.56
N ALA A 148 -3.84 17.04 -2.85
CA ALA A 148 -2.43 17.37 -3.03
C ALA A 148 -1.52 16.19 -2.64
N ILE A 149 -1.84 15.50 -1.55
CA ILE A 149 -1.12 14.31 -1.11
C ILE A 149 -1.29 13.18 -2.14
N ILE A 150 -2.53 12.92 -2.56
CA ILE A 150 -2.84 11.88 -3.55
C ILE A 150 -2.10 12.17 -4.85
N ALA A 151 -2.16 13.41 -5.34
CA ALA A 151 -1.47 13.81 -6.57
C ALA A 151 0.06 13.65 -6.43
N SER A 152 0.64 14.10 -5.30
CA SER A 152 2.09 14.02 -5.07
C SER A 152 2.60 12.59 -5.09
N ILE A 153 1.88 11.66 -4.44
CA ILE A 153 2.25 10.25 -4.39
C ILE A 153 1.98 9.57 -5.74
N ALA A 154 0.83 9.83 -6.36
CA ALA A 154 0.50 9.23 -7.65
C ALA A 154 1.51 9.65 -8.75
N LEU A 155 1.86 10.93 -8.83
CA LEU A 155 2.78 11.47 -9.83
C LEU A 155 4.23 11.02 -9.64
N THR A 156 4.61 10.62 -8.43
CA THR A 156 5.99 10.14 -8.16
C THR A 156 6.12 8.62 -8.26
N HIS A 157 5.01 7.85 -8.18
CA HIS A 157 5.09 6.37 -8.11
C HIS A 157 4.61 5.65 -9.37
N TRP A 158 3.86 6.31 -10.27
CA TRP A 158 3.44 5.67 -11.54
C TRP A 158 4.61 5.17 -12.39
N PRO A 159 5.83 5.81 -12.40
CA PRO A 159 6.91 5.35 -13.26
C PRO A 159 7.42 3.96 -12.92
N SER A 160 7.46 3.60 -11.64
CA SER A 160 7.85 2.25 -11.20
C SER A 160 6.85 1.20 -11.66
N VAL A 161 5.54 1.51 -11.61
CA VAL A 161 4.49 0.63 -12.12
C VAL A 161 4.58 0.51 -13.64
N ALA A 162 4.77 1.63 -14.36
CA ALA A 162 4.90 1.63 -15.83
C ALA A 162 6.07 0.75 -16.29
N ARG A 163 7.19 0.78 -15.59
CA ARG A 163 8.37 -0.06 -15.88
C ARG A 163 8.08 -1.54 -15.70
N VAL A 164 7.40 -1.91 -14.60
CA VAL A 164 7.03 -3.29 -14.32
C VAL A 164 6.04 -3.81 -15.38
N VAL A 165 4.98 -3.05 -15.65
CA VAL A 165 3.97 -3.40 -16.66
C VAL A 165 4.61 -3.53 -18.04
N ARG A 166 5.49 -2.60 -18.43
CA ARG A 166 6.22 -2.68 -19.69
C ARG A 166 7.07 -3.95 -19.79
N ALA A 167 7.80 -4.32 -18.76
CA ALA A 167 8.63 -5.53 -18.76
C ALA A 167 7.79 -6.80 -18.97
N GLU A 168 6.71 -6.96 -18.24
CA GLU A 168 5.77 -8.08 -18.39
C GLU A 168 5.12 -8.11 -19.77
N LEU A 169 4.76 -6.94 -20.32
CA LEU A 169 4.16 -6.86 -21.66
C LEU A 169 5.16 -7.21 -22.77
N LEU A 170 6.43 -6.85 -22.64
CA LEU A 170 7.46 -7.24 -23.60
C LEU A 170 7.65 -8.76 -23.61
N GLU A 171 7.61 -9.39 -22.45
CA GLU A 171 7.62 -10.86 -22.35
C GLU A 171 6.37 -11.46 -22.99
N ALA A 172 5.19 -10.95 -22.68
CA ALA A 172 3.93 -11.41 -23.26
C ALA A 172 3.86 -11.21 -24.78
N THR A 173 4.41 -10.12 -25.33
CA THR A 173 4.40 -9.85 -26.78
C THR A 173 5.34 -10.75 -27.56
N SER A 174 6.34 -11.37 -26.94
CA SER A 174 7.18 -12.39 -27.56
C SER A 174 6.44 -13.73 -27.76
N SER A 175 5.25 -13.88 -27.18
CA SER A 175 4.42 -15.07 -27.31
C SER A 175 3.70 -15.09 -28.66
N GLY A 176 3.67 -16.26 -29.32
CA GLY A 176 3.11 -16.42 -30.69
C GLY A 176 1.62 -16.06 -30.84
N TRP A 177 0.86 -16.01 -29.73
CA TRP A 177 -0.56 -15.63 -29.77
C TRP A 177 -0.79 -14.14 -30.09
N VAL A 178 0.10 -13.23 -29.64
CA VAL A 178 0.03 -11.79 -30.00
C VAL A 178 0.36 -11.60 -31.47
N GLU A 179 1.36 -12.30 -31.97
CA GLU A 179 1.74 -12.27 -33.38
C GLU A 179 0.61 -12.80 -34.26
N SER A 180 0.00 -13.92 -33.90
CA SER A 180 -1.15 -14.49 -34.60
C SER A 180 -2.33 -13.52 -34.66
N ALA A 181 -2.65 -12.82 -33.57
CA ALA A 181 -3.71 -11.80 -33.54
C ALA A 181 -3.42 -10.65 -34.52
N ARG A 182 -2.15 -10.18 -34.57
CA ARG A 182 -1.73 -9.12 -35.50
C ARG A 182 -1.79 -9.57 -36.95
N LEU A 183 -1.37 -10.79 -37.26
CA LEU A 183 -1.47 -11.38 -38.59
C LEU A 183 -2.93 -11.53 -39.04
N ALA A 184 -3.84 -11.79 -38.09
CA ALA A 184 -5.28 -11.81 -38.34
C ALA A 184 -5.91 -10.40 -38.49
N GLY A 185 -5.12 -9.32 -38.51
CA GLY A 185 -5.59 -7.95 -38.71
C GLY A 185 -6.11 -7.24 -37.46
N ALA A 186 -5.85 -7.76 -36.26
CA ALA A 186 -6.28 -7.11 -35.04
C ALA A 186 -5.61 -5.73 -34.83
N SER A 187 -6.42 -4.72 -34.48
CA SER A 187 -5.91 -3.38 -34.20
C SER A 187 -5.04 -3.37 -32.93
N ARG A 188 -4.12 -2.38 -32.80
CA ARG A 188 -3.27 -2.20 -31.62
C ARG A 188 -4.11 -2.08 -30.35
N THR A 189 -5.21 -1.32 -30.39
CA THR A 189 -6.12 -1.15 -29.25
C THR A 189 -6.81 -2.45 -28.86
N PHE A 190 -7.25 -3.24 -29.85
CA PHE A 190 -7.85 -4.55 -29.59
C PHE A 190 -6.85 -5.49 -28.90
N VAL A 191 -5.61 -5.57 -29.39
CA VAL A 191 -4.55 -6.36 -28.78
C VAL A 191 -4.26 -5.87 -27.35
N ALA A 192 -4.17 -4.54 -27.15
CA ALA A 192 -3.91 -3.96 -25.84
C ALA A 192 -4.99 -4.33 -24.80
N VAL A 193 -6.26 -4.13 -25.14
CA VAL A 193 -7.37 -4.32 -24.20
C VAL A 193 -7.74 -5.79 -24.03
N ARG A 194 -7.78 -6.55 -25.13
CA ARG A 194 -8.29 -7.93 -25.13
C ARG A 194 -7.24 -8.96 -24.73
N HIS A 195 -5.96 -8.65 -24.97
CA HIS A 195 -4.87 -9.60 -24.77
C HIS A 195 -3.85 -9.13 -23.72
N LEU A 196 -3.28 -7.93 -23.89
CA LEU A 196 -2.19 -7.47 -23.05
C LEU A 196 -2.65 -7.10 -21.63
N LEU A 197 -3.73 -6.35 -21.48
CA LEU A 197 -4.24 -5.95 -20.17
C LEU A 197 -4.62 -7.15 -19.28
N PRO A 198 -5.35 -8.17 -19.75
CA PRO A 198 -5.60 -9.38 -18.98
C PRO A 198 -4.31 -10.15 -18.64
N ALA A 199 -3.35 -10.22 -19.54
CA ALA A 199 -2.09 -10.94 -19.32
C ALA A 199 -1.28 -10.37 -18.15
N VAL A 200 -1.29 -9.04 -17.97
CA VAL A 200 -0.55 -8.37 -16.87
C VAL A 200 -1.38 -8.13 -15.62
N SER A 201 -2.66 -8.50 -15.59
CA SER A 201 -3.58 -8.19 -14.50
C SER A 201 -3.09 -8.68 -13.13
N GLY A 202 -2.49 -9.86 -13.06
CA GLY A 202 -1.90 -10.40 -11.84
C GLY A 202 -0.76 -9.53 -11.32
N GLN A 203 0.15 -9.13 -12.20
CA GLN A 203 1.29 -8.29 -11.85
C GLN A 203 0.87 -6.86 -11.48
N VAL A 204 -0.14 -6.33 -12.16
CA VAL A 204 -0.76 -5.04 -11.80
C VAL A 204 -1.31 -5.07 -10.38
N LEU A 205 -2.02 -6.14 -10.01
CA LEU A 205 -2.55 -6.30 -8.66
C LEU A 205 -1.42 -6.40 -7.60
N VAL A 206 -0.35 -7.12 -7.92
CA VAL A 206 0.85 -7.18 -7.06
C VAL A 206 1.47 -5.79 -6.92
N ALA A 207 1.68 -5.06 -8.03
CA ALA A 207 2.27 -3.72 -8.01
C ALA A 207 1.42 -2.74 -7.17
N MET A 208 0.10 -2.77 -7.34
CA MET A 208 -0.84 -1.96 -6.55
C MET A 208 -0.75 -2.28 -5.05
N THR A 209 -0.68 -3.57 -4.69
CA THR A 209 -0.59 -4.00 -3.28
C THR A 209 0.76 -3.61 -2.65
N VAL A 210 1.85 -3.71 -3.41
CA VAL A 210 3.19 -3.26 -2.98
C VAL A 210 3.23 -1.75 -2.75
N LEU A 211 2.44 -0.99 -3.49
CA LEU A 211 2.38 0.47 -3.36
C LEU A 211 1.66 0.94 -2.09
N LEU A 212 0.73 0.14 -1.53
CA LEU A 212 -0.03 0.52 -0.34
C LEU A 212 0.85 0.91 0.86
N PRO A 213 1.81 0.07 1.34
CA PRO A 213 2.65 0.46 2.47
C PRO A 213 3.50 1.70 2.18
N HIS A 214 3.96 1.90 0.94
CA HIS A 214 4.67 3.11 0.53
C HIS A 214 3.77 4.34 0.62
N ALA A 215 2.52 4.24 0.15
CA ALA A 215 1.57 5.34 0.19
C ALA A 215 1.20 5.74 1.63
N VAL A 216 0.97 4.75 2.53
CA VAL A 216 0.76 5.00 3.96
C VAL A 216 1.95 5.73 4.56
N TRP A 217 3.17 5.27 4.26
CA TRP A 217 4.41 5.88 4.76
C TRP A 217 4.57 7.33 4.26
N HIS A 218 4.37 7.57 2.97
CA HIS A 218 4.50 8.91 2.37
C HIS A 218 3.43 9.88 2.92
N GLU A 219 2.14 9.47 2.98
CA GLU A 219 1.08 10.27 3.59
C GLU A 219 1.43 10.65 5.02
N THR A 220 1.79 9.64 5.82
CA THR A 220 2.16 9.86 7.23
C THR A 220 3.34 10.80 7.36
N THR A 221 4.37 10.65 6.53
CA THR A 221 5.56 11.52 6.57
C THR A 221 5.21 12.95 6.19
N LEU A 222 4.44 13.18 5.12
CA LEU A 222 4.02 14.52 4.69
C LEU A 222 3.16 15.20 5.75
N SER A 223 2.21 14.48 6.35
CA SER A 223 1.34 14.99 7.41
C SER A 223 2.11 15.25 8.70
N PHE A 224 3.04 14.37 9.08
CA PHE A 224 3.94 14.55 10.21
C PHE A 224 4.86 15.79 10.05
N LEU A 225 5.31 16.08 8.83
CA LEU A 225 6.09 17.28 8.52
C LEU A 225 5.25 18.56 8.47
N GLY A 226 3.92 18.46 8.58
CA GLY A 226 3.00 19.59 8.57
C GLY A 226 2.72 20.17 7.19
N VAL A 227 3.10 19.49 6.12
CA VAL A 227 2.77 19.85 4.73
C VAL A 227 1.68 18.99 4.13
N GLY A 228 1.25 17.94 4.84
CA GLY A 228 0.20 17.02 4.45
C GLY A 228 -1.20 17.51 4.78
N LEU A 229 -1.98 16.67 5.46
CA LEU A 229 -3.35 17.00 5.87
C LEU A 229 -3.41 18.15 6.88
N SER A 230 -4.59 18.81 6.92
CA SER A 230 -4.89 19.78 7.96
C SER A 230 -4.72 19.15 9.36
N PRO A 231 -4.21 19.90 10.35
CA PRO A 231 -4.08 19.41 11.73
C PRO A 231 -5.40 18.93 12.35
N ASP A 232 -6.54 19.46 11.88
CA ASP A 232 -7.88 19.07 12.34
C ASP A 232 -8.32 17.71 11.76
N ALA A 233 -7.76 17.32 10.61
CA ALA A 233 -8.02 16.02 10.02
C ALA A 233 -7.25 14.94 10.80
N ALA A 234 -7.97 14.03 11.46
CA ALA A 234 -7.35 12.91 12.15
C ALA A 234 -6.79 11.93 11.11
N SER A 235 -5.47 11.97 10.84
CA SER A 235 -4.73 10.91 10.18
C SER A 235 -3.64 10.38 11.12
N LEU A 236 -3.06 9.21 10.83
CA LEU A 236 -1.95 8.71 11.63
C LEU A 236 -0.77 9.70 11.63
N GLY A 237 -0.52 10.36 10.48
CA GLY A 237 0.54 11.34 10.34
C GLY A 237 0.30 12.63 11.14
N THR A 238 -0.93 13.16 11.13
CA THR A 238 -1.27 14.36 11.92
C THR A 238 -1.22 14.07 13.42
N LEU A 239 -1.72 12.90 13.86
CA LEU A 239 -1.62 12.48 15.27
C LEU A 239 -0.17 12.36 15.74
N LEU A 240 0.70 11.75 14.95
CA LEU A 240 2.13 11.66 15.25
C LEU A 240 2.81 13.05 15.25
N GLY A 241 2.37 13.96 14.38
CA GLY A 241 2.84 15.34 14.37
C GLY A 241 2.48 16.11 15.63
N GLN A 242 1.24 15.96 16.11
CA GLN A 242 0.76 16.56 17.36
C GLN A 242 1.48 15.99 18.58
N ALA A 243 1.73 14.68 18.62
CA ALA A 243 2.41 13.99 19.70
C ALA A 243 3.82 14.52 20.01
N ARG A 244 4.47 15.26 19.09
CA ARG A 244 5.77 15.89 19.35
C ARG A 244 5.75 16.85 20.56
N GLY A 245 4.66 17.64 20.66
CA GLY A 245 4.47 18.54 21.81
C GLY A 245 4.13 17.77 23.08
N ASP A 246 3.28 16.77 22.95
CA ASP A 246 2.74 16.01 24.08
C ASP A 246 3.82 15.18 24.82
N ILE A 247 4.80 14.65 24.10
CA ILE A 247 5.93 13.91 24.68
C ILE A 247 6.72 14.76 25.68
N LEU A 248 6.90 16.05 25.38
CA LEU A 248 7.66 16.95 26.25
C LEU A 248 6.96 17.16 27.62
N THR A 249 5.67 16.90 27.69
CA THR A 249 4.88 16.93 28.93
C THR A 249 4.76 15.56 29.60
N GLY A 250 5.41 14.52 29.03
CA GLY A 250 5.39 13.16 29.55
C GLY A 250 4.28 12.27 29.00
N ALA A 251 3.45 12.76 28.08
CA ALA A 251 2.32 12.02 27.48
C ALA A 251 2.77 11.10 26.35
N TRP A 252 3.60 10.11 26.63
CA TRP A 252 4.22 9.19 25.67
C TRP A 252 3.21 8.35 24.88
N TRP A 253 2.02 8.10 25.42
CA TRP A 253 0.96 7.31 24.77
C TRP A 253 0.44 7.96 23.50
N THR A 254 0.44 9.29 23.40
CA THR A 254 0.00 10.02 22.21
C THR A 254 0.87 9.73 20.99
N LEU A 255 2.13 9.36 21.17
CA LEU A 255 3.03 8.89 20.12
C LEU A 255 2.92 7.37 19.90
N VAL A 256 2.94 6.59 21.00
CA VAL A 256 3.04 5.13 20.93
C VAL A 256 1.79 4.51 20.29
N VAL A 257 0.60 4.98 20.64
CA VAL A 257 -0.65 4.39 20.15
C VAL A 257 -0.78 4.53 18.63
N PRO A 258 -0.74 5.74 18.03
CA PRO A 258 -0.79 5.87 16.57
C PRO A 258 0.46 5.31 15.88
N GLY A 259 1.64 5.35 16.52
CA GLY A 259 2.87 4.77 16.00
C GLY A 259 2.80 3.24 15.85
N VAL A 260 2.25 2.54 16.85
CA VAL A 260 2.01 1.09 16.79
C VAL A 260 0.97 0.77 15.71
N ALA A 261 -0.12 1.54 15.61
CA ALA A 261 -1.12 1.37 14.57
C ALA A 261 -0.51 1.53 13.16
N LEU A 262 0.33 2.53 12.96
CA LEU A 262 1.07 2.74 11.71
C LEU A 262 2.00 1.56 11.39
N MET A 263 2.79 1.13 12.37
CA MET A 263 3.75 0.03 12.20
C MET A 263 3.03 -1.28 11.84
N VAL A 264 1.96 -1.62 12.57
CA VAL A 264 1.17 -2.84 12.29
C VAL A 264 0.55 -2.77 10.90
N THR A 265 -0.01 -1.63 10.52
CA THR A 265 -0.61 -1.42 9.20
C THR A 265 0.42 -1.56 8.08
N ALA A 266 1.57 -0.91 8.20
CA ALA A 266 2.63 -0.97 7.19
C ALA A 266 3.17 -2.41 7.03
N LEU A 267 3.42 -3.11 8.14
CA LEU A 267 3.87 -4.51 8.12
C LEU A 267 2.82 -5.45 7.53
N ALA A 268 1.54 -5.26 7.89
CA ALA A 268 0.46 -6.08 7.34
C ALA A 268 0.29 -5.86 5.84
N CYS A 269 0.35 -4.62 5.35
CA CYS A 269 0.34 -4.30 3.92
C CYS A 269 1.53 -4.92 3.18
N ALA A 270 2.75 -4.80 3.73
CA ALA A 270 3.95 -5.37 3.12
C ALA A 270 3.91 -6.91 3.09
N ALA A 271 3.42 -7.53 4.17
CA ALA A 271 3.24 -8.98 4.24
C ALA A 271 2.13 -9.47 3.28
N ALA A 272 1.03 -8.74 3.14
CA ALA A 272 -0.04 -9.04 2.17
C ALA A 272 0.48 -8.95 0.73
N ALA A 273 1.25 -7.91 0.39
CA ALA A 273 1.89 -7.78 -0.91
C ALA A 273 2.84 -8.96 -1.20
N SER A 274 3.63 -9.37 -0.21
CA SER A 274 4.53 -10.52 -0.36
C SER A 274 3.79 -11.86 -0.49
N SER A 275 2.65 -12.01 0.18
CA SER A 275 1.81 -13.21 0.08
C SER A 275 1.16 -13.30 -1.31
N LEU A 276 0.67 -12.19 -1.83
CA LEU A 276 0.09 -12.12 -3.16
C LEU A 276 1.12 -12.42 -4.24
N ARG A 277 2.32 -11.84 -4.14
CA ARG A 277 3.42 -12.13 -5.06
C ARG A 277 3.74 -13.62 -5.11
N ARG A 278 3.82 -14.29 -3.94
CA ARG A 278 4.05 -15.75 -3.88
C ARG A 278 2.92 -16.56 -4.51
N ALA A 279 1.68 -16.10 -4.39
CA ALA A 279 0.52 -16.78 -4.96
C ALA A 279 0.43 -16.61 -6.50
N THR A 280 0.95 -15.52 -7.04
CA THR A 280 0.94 -15.23 -8.49
C THR A 280 2.20 -15.68 -9.22
N SER A 281 3.30 -15.97 -8.50
CA SER A 281 4.52 -16.52 -9.12
C SER A 281 4.31 -18.00 -9.47
N PRO A 282 4.63 -18.44 -10.71
CA PRO A 282 4.57 -19.84 -11.07
C PRO A 282 5.53 -20.65 -10.20
N PRO A 283 5.19 -21.93 -9.85
CA PRO A 283 6.07 -22.78 -9.07
C PRO A 283 7.41 -22.96 -9.79
N ALA A 284 8.51 -22.76 -9.04
CA ALA A 284 9.87 -22.92 -9.55
C ALA A 284 10.10 -24.39 -9.94
N GLY A 285 9.82 -24.75 -11.18
CA GLY A 285 9.96 -26.13 -11.69
C GLY A 285 9.18 -26.43 -12.97
N GLU A 286 8.25 -25.57 -13.40
CA GLU A 286 7.48 -25.78 -14.64
C GLU A 286 8.01 -25.02 -15.86
N VAL A 287 9.11 -24.28 -15.72
CA VAL A 287 9.64 -23.42 -16.81
C VAL A 287 10.36 -24.21 -17.92
N TRP A 288 10.52 -25.54 -17.75
CA TRP A 288 11.24 -26.40 -18.73
C TRP A 288 10.51 -27.72 -18.99
N ARG A 289 9.28 -27.68 -19.47
CA ARG A 289 8.67 -28.83 -20.15
C ARG A 289 7.94 -28.39 -21.39
#